data_62dc29fe6dd352719ce9fff06dd0b65a
#
_entry.id   62dc29fe6dd352719ce9fff06dd0b65a
#
_cell.length_a   1.000
_cell.length_b   1.000
_cell.length_c   1.000
_cell.angle_alpha   90.00
_cell.angle_beta   90.00
_cell.angle_gamma   90.00
#
_symmetry.space_group_name_H-M   'P 1'
#
loop_
_entity.id
_entity.type
_entity.pdbx_description
1 polymer ?
#
loop_
_entity_poly.entity_id
_entity_poly.type
_entity_poly.pdbx_seq_one_letter_code
_entity_poly.pdbx_strand_id
1 'polypeptide(L)'
;MKAKLLGFFSGFPTRHFTDPIAEVLKEELNIRDSLVFVSCQPDNYAQNDEDSHGMHAMFAERNMPFAKHSVIDNRTEADEAVKLIREASCIFLMGGNATLQYKLMCDKGILDELRESSAVILGVSAGAMNMGNPTVDIYETLTPYEGLGFANITIKAHYPLEEELLQSVKQVSMEIPVCLMT
;
A
#
# COMPACT_ATOMS: atom_id res chain seq x y z
N MET A 1 8.33 21.48 7.75
CA MET A 1 8.47 20.09 7.29
C MET A 1 7.82 20.01 5.90
N LYS A 2 8.48 19.38 4.92
CA LYS A 2 7.86 19.08 3.63
C LYS A 2 6.73 18.07 3.88
N ALA A 3 5.58 18.27 3.23
CA ALA A 3 4.50 17.30 3.31
C ALA A 3 4.98 15.97 2.73
N LYS A 4 4.63 14.87 3.40
CA LYS A 4 4.91 13.50 2.94
C LYS A 4 4.10 13.21 1.68
N LEU A 5 4.74 12.66 0.64
CA LEU A 5 4.00 12.18 -0.53
C LEU A 5 3.31 10.85 -0.19
N LEU A 6 2.02 10.80 -0.49
CA LEU A 6 1.19 9.61 -0.40
C LEU A 6 0.61 9.31 -1.78
N GLY A 7 0.87 8.12 -2.31
CA GLY A 7 0.35 7.66 -3.60
C GLY A 7 -0.69 6.55 -3.41
N PHE A 8 -1.89 6.74 -3.95
CA PHE A 8 -2.99 5.78 -3.90
C PHE A 8 -3.25 5.27 -5.31
N PHE A 9 -3.13 3.97 -5.53
CA PHE A 9 -3.31 3.34 -6.83
C PHE A 9 -4.37 2.25 -6.75
N SER A 10 -5.27 2.19 -7.74
CA SER A 10 -6.17 1.06 -7.88
C SER A 10 -5.42 -0.18 -8.39
N GLY A 11 -4.53 0.01 -9.36
CA GLY A 11 -3.71 -1.03 -9.94
C GLY A 11 -2.75 -0.48 -10.98
N PHE A 12 -1.97 -1.37 -11.58
CA PHE A 12 -1.05 -1.06 -12.68
C PHE A 12 -1.35 -2.01 -13.86
N PRO A 13 -2.41 -1.77 -14.65
CA PRO A 13 -2.83 -2.70 -15.71
C PRO A 13 -1.76 -2.92 -16.78
N THR A 14 -0.88 -1.95 -17.01
CA THR A 14 0.24 -2.06 -17.95
C THR A 14 1.55 -2.47 -17.29
N ARG A 15 1.57 -2.64 -15.96
CA ARG A 15 2.78 -2.85 -15.16
C ARG A 15 3.86 -1.79 -15.35
N HIS A 16 3.45 -0.54 -15.59
CA HIS A 16 4.34 0.62 -15.75
C HIS A 16 3.72 1.84 -15.07
N PHE A 17 4.55 2.75 -14.57
CA PHE A 17 4.11 4.08 -14.20
C PHE A 17 3.84 4.90 -15.46
N THR A 18 2.70 5.58 -15.53
CA THR A 18 2.43 6.57 -16.58
C THR A 18 3.39 7.76 -16.44
N ASP A 19 3.58 8.51 -17.52
CA ASP A 19 4.51 9.64 -17.51
C ASP A 19 4.21 10.67 -16.41
N PRO A 20 2.94 11.10 -16.18
CA PRO A 20 2.65 12.04 -15.09
C PRO A 20 2.98 11.49 -13.70
N ILE A 21 2.72 10.20 -13.44
CA ILE A 21 3.06 9.56 -12.17
C ILE A 21 4.58 9.50 -12.01
N ALA A 22 5.31 9.11 -13.06
CA ALA A 22 6.75 9.02 -13.02
C ALA A 22 7.41 10.39 -12.77
N GLU A 23 6.88 11.47 -13.34
CA GLU A 23 7.37 12.83 -13.09
C GLU A 23 7.23 13.22 -11.62
N VAL A 24 6.05 13.04 -11.03
CA VAL A 24 5.82 13.33 -9.61
C VAL A 24 6.74 12.48 -8.72
N LEU A 25 6.85 11.18 -9.01
CA LEU A 25 7.72 10.30 -8.24
C LEU A 25 9.20 10.69 -8.34
N LYS A 26 9.69 11.15 -9.50
CA LYS A 26 11.06 11.63 -9.67
C LYS A 26 11.35 12.87 -8.82
N GLU A 27 10.39 13.78 -8.72
CA GLU A 27 10.51 14.99 -7.92
C GLU A 27 10.53 14.70 -6.41
N GLU A 28 9.80 13.68 -5.98
CA GLU A 28 9.65 13.37 -4.55
C GLU A 28 10.68 12.33 -4.05
N LEU A 29 11.08 11.39 -4.89
CA LEU A 29 12.07 10.35 -4.57
C LEU A 29 13.50 10.81 -4.84
N ASN A 30 13.95 11.84 -4.12
CA ASN A 30 15.32 12.34 -4.24
C ASN A 30 16.36 11.39 -3.63
N ILE A 31 15.95 10.58 -2.64
CA ILE A 31 16.74 9.53 -2.00
C ILE A 31 16.12 8.21 -2.39
N ARG A 32 16.93 7.29 -2.90
CA ARG A 32 16.51 5.95 -3.38
C ARG A 32 17.43 4.86 -2.86
N ASP A 33 17.71 4.92 -1.56
CA ASP A 33 18.58 3.94 -0.91
C ASP A 33 17.84 2.63 -0.63
N SER A 34 16.59 2.71 -0.17
CA SER A 34 15.81 1.55 0.26
C SER A 34 14.34 1.66 -0.14
N LEU A 35 13.85 0.65 -0.86
CA LEU A 35 12.44 0.43 -1.17
C LEU A 35 11.93 -0.76 -0.35
N VAL A 36 10.92 -0.54 0.48
CA VAL A 36 10.37 -1.56 1.37
C VAL A 36 8.94 -1.90 0.93
N PHE A 37 8.70 -3.15 0.64
CA PHE A 37 7.37 -3.68 0.33
C PHE A 37 6.73 -4.28 1.58
N VAL A 38 5.43 -4.04 1.79
CA VAL A 38 4.64 -4.68 2.85
C VAL A 38 3.62 -5.60 2.19
N SER A 39 3.74 -6.88 2.45
CA SER A 39 2.93 -7.92 1.79
C SER A 39 1.46 -7.89 2.21
N CYS A 40 0.58 -8.21 1.26
CA CYS A 40 -0.84 -8.51 1.48
C CYS A 40 -1.16 -10.01 1.55
N GLN A 41 -0.15 -10.85 1.32
CA GLN A 41 -0.23 -12.31 1.42
C GLN A 41 1.00 -12.83 2.15
N PRO A 42 1.06 -12.65 3.49
CA PRO A 42 2.31 -12.79 4.26
C PRO A 42 2.99 -14.16 4.18
N ASP A 43 2.26 -15.22 3.81
CA ASP A 43 2.77 -16.58 3.68
C ASP A 43 3.11 -16.99 2.23
N ASN A 44 2.75 -16.19 1.25
CA ASN A 44 3.02 -16.50 -0.17
C ASN A 44 4.37 -15.93 -0.62
N TYR A 45 5.45 -16.47 -0.08
CA TYR A 45 6.80 -15.94 -0.24
C TYR A 45 7.26 -15.83 -1.69
N ALA A 46 6.98 -16.85 -2.50
CA ALA A 46 7.39 -16.86 -3.90
C ALA A 46 6.71 -15.73 -4.70
N GLN A 47 5.41 -15.52 -4.47
CA GLN A 47 4.67 -14.45 -5.11
C GLN A 47 5.11 -13.08 -4.61
N ASN A 48 5.36 -12.94 -3.29
CA ASN A 48 5.87 -11.71 -2.71
C ASN A 48 7.23 -11.32 -3.33
N ASP A 49 8.12 -12.29 -3.51
CA ASP A 49 9.43 -12.07 -4.11
C ASP A 49 9.27 -11.69 -5.61
N GLU A 50 8.43 -12.37 -6.37
CA GLU A 50 8.17 -12.07 -7.78
C GLU A 50 7.54 -10.67 -7.96
N ASP A 51 6.48 -10.38 -7.22
CA ASP A 51 5.77 -9.10 -7.32
C ASP A 51 6.65 -7.92 -6.90
N SER A 52 7.43 -8.06 -5.84
CA SER A 52 8.35 -7.01 -5.40
C SER A 52 9.46 -6.74 -6.41
N HIS A 53 10.01 -7.77 -7.05
CA HIS A 53 10.95 -7.61 -8.15
C HIS A 53 10.33 -6.89 -9.34
N GLY A 54 9.11 -7.27 -9.74
CA GLY A 54 8.38 -6.62 -10.82
C GLY A 54 8.12 -5.13 -10.54
N MET A 55 7.65 -4.80 -9.33
CA MET A 55 7.41 -3.42 -8.94
C MET A 55 8.71 -2.62 -8.81
N HIS A 56 9.79 -3.23 -8.30
CA HIS A 56 11.11 -2.59 -8.26
C HIS A 56 11.60 -2.26 -9.68
N ALA A 57 11.38 -3.16 -10.65
CA ALA A 57 11.71 -2.93 -12.05
C ALA A 57 10.94 -1.74 -12.65
N MET A 58 9.67 -1.52 -12.30
CA MET A 58 8.88 -0.36 -12.75
C MET A 58 9.55 0.98 -12.39
N PHE A 59 10.19 1.09 -11.22
CA PHE A 59 10.96 2.28 -10.85
C PHE A 59 12.22 2.42 -11.71
N ALA A 60 12.96 1.33 -11.89
CA ALA A 60 14.20 1.34 -12.69
C ALA A 60 13.95 1.72 -14.15
N GLU A 61 12.87 1.25 -14.77
CA GLU A 61 12.45 1.59 -16.13
C GLU A 61 12.18 3.09 -16.31
N ARG A 62 11.80 3.77 -15.24
CA ARG A 62 11.56 5.21 -15.22
C ARG A 62 12.77 6.02 -14.73
N ASN A 63 13.97 5.43 -14.74
CA ASN A 63 15.20 6.03 -14.25
C ASN A 63 15.15 6.41 -12.75
N MET A 64 14.48 5.62 -11.95
CA MET A 64 14.40 5.72 -10.49
C MET A 64 14.86 4.43 -9.80
N PRO A 65 16.06 3.88 -10.11
CA PRO A 65 16.53 2.66 -9.47
C PRO A 65 16.74 2.89 -7.97
N PHE A 66 16.32 1.94 -7.15
CA PHE A 66 16.66 1.88 -5.73
C PHE A 66 17.92 1.02 -5.53
N ALA A 67 18.77 1.41 -4.58
CA ALA A 67 20.00 0.67 -4.27
C ALA A 67 19.72 -0.73 -3.71
N LYS A 68 18.64 -0.86 -2.91
CA LYS A 68 18.16 -2.14 -2.37
C LYS A 68 16.64 -2.13 -2.26
N HIS A 69 16.05 -3.33 -2.25
CA HIS A 69 14.66 -3.51 -1.84
C HIS A 69 14.53 -4.69 -0.86
N SER A 70 13.47 -4.67 -0.07
CA SER A 70 13.15 -5.70 0.92
C SER A 70 11.64 -5.91 0.98
N VAL A 71 11.21 -7.11 1.38
CA VAL A 71 9.80 -7.43 1.59
C VAL A 71 9.58 -7.76 3.06
N ILE A 72 8.59 -7.11 3.67
CA ILE A 72 8.08 -7.46 5.00
C ILE A 72 6.93 -8.45 4.79
N ASP A 73 7.14 -9.68 5.25
CA ASP A 73 6.16 -10.77 5.29
C ASP A 73 6.41 -11.63 6.55
N ASN A 74 5.86 -12.84 6.63
CA ASN A 74 6.00 -13.66 7.83
C ASN A 74 7.45 -14.13 8.09
N ARG A 75 8.33 -14.10 7.08
CA ARG A 75 9.79 -14.38 7.25
C ARG A 75 10.52 -13.28 8.03
N THR A 76 10.00 -12.05 8.03
CA THR A 76 10.67 -10.89 8.64
C THR A 76 10.38 -10.84 10.14
N GLU A 77 11.40 -10.76 10.96
CA GLU A 77 11.23 -10.56 12.41
C GLU A 77 10.71 -9.15 12.72
N ALA A 78 10.01 -8.96 13.84
CA ALA A 78 9.38 -7.69 14.20
C ALA A 78 10.39 -6.52 14.30
N ASP A 79 11.51 -6.74 14.98
CA ASP A 79 12.55 -5.71 15.12
C ASP A 79 13.18 -5.35 13.78
N GLU A 80 13.32 -6.31 12.88
CA GLU A 80 13.79 -6.08 11.52
C GLU A 80 12.77 -5.28 10.71
N ALA A 81 11.48 -5.61 10.80
CA ALA A 81 10.42 -4.89 10.12
C ALA A 81 10.39 -3.40 10.54
N VAL A 82 10.46 -3.13 11.84
CA VAL A 82 10.56 -1.77 12.39
C VAL A 82 11.76 -1.03 11.82
N LYS A 83 12.93 -1.67 11.82
CA LYS A 83 14.15 -1.08 11.26
C LYS A 83 14.01 -0.77 9.77
N LEU A 84 13.46 -1.70 8.98
CA LEU A 84 13.25 -1.52 7.55
C LEU A 84 12.34 -0.31 7.26
N ILE A 85 11.24 -0.15 8.00
CA ILE A 85 10.32 1.00 7.84
C ILE A 85 11.04 2.32 8.18
N ARG A 86 11.81 2.37 9.27
CA ARG A 86 12.54 3.57 9.69
C ARG A 86 13.61 4.01 8.68
N GLU A 87 14.27 3.06 8.02
CA GLU A 87 15.35 3.30 7.06
C GLU A 87 14.85 3.44 5.61
N ALA A 88 13.56 3.29 5.36
CA ALA A 88 13.00 3.32 4.01
C ALA A 88 13.06 4.72 3.40
N SER A 89 13.47 4.81 2.14
CA SER A 89 13.27 6.00 1.29
C SER A 89 11.87 5.99 0.67
N CYS A 90 11.35 4.81 0.35
CA CYS A 90 10.01 4.58 -0.16
C CYS A 90 9.43 3.30 0.45
N ILE A 91 8.17 3.35 0.84
CA ILE A 91 7.40 2.20 1.34
C ILE A 91 6.28 1.93 0.35
N PHE A 92 6.14 0.67 -0.05
CA PHE A 92 5.13 0.23 -0.99
C PHE A 92 4.21 -0.82 -0.33
N LEU A 93 2.98 -0.43 -0.03
CA LEU A 93 1.95 -1.34 0.47
C LEU A 93 1.36 -2.11 -0.71
N MET A 94 1.62 -3.42 -0.76
CA MET A 94 1.28 -4.28 -1.90
C MET A 94 -0.23 -4.51 -2.01
N GLY A 95 -0.67 -4.95 -3.20
CA GLY A 95 -2.03 -5.38 -3.46
C GLY A 95 -2.29 -6.84 -3.03
N GLY A 96 -3.56 -7.18 -2.81
CA GLY A 96 -4.02 -8.51 -2.40
C GLY A 96 -5.11 -8.44 -1.34
N ASN A 97 -4.91 -9.06 -0.16
CA ASN A 97 -5.88 -9.05 0.93
C ASN A 97 -5.56 -7.95 1.95
N ALA A 98 -6.47 -6.96 2.07
CA ALA A 98 -6.27 -5.80 2.95
C ALA A 98 -6.23 -6.20 4.44
N THR A 99 -7.08 -7.12 4.85
CA THR A 99 -7.15 -7.59 6.24
C THR A 99 -5.89 -8.34 6.66
N LEU A 100 -5.35 -9.20 5.78
CA LEU A 100 -4.09 -9.91 6.05
C LEU A 100 -2.91 -8.94 6.12
N GLN A 101 -2.87 -7.91 5.26
CA GLN A 101 -1.84 -6.88 5.33
C GLN A 101 -1.93 -6.07 6.63
N TYR A 102 -3.14 -5.66 7.02
CA TYR A 102 -3.34 -4.94 8.27
C TYR A 102 -2.91 -5.79 9.47
N LYS A 103 -3.30 -7.07 9.50
CA LYS A 103 -2.86 -8.01 10.52
C LYS A 103 -1.33 -8.13 10.57
N LEU A 104 -0.67 -8.28 9.41
CA LEU A 104 0.80 -8.30 9.34
C LEU A 104 1.41 -7.05 9.97
N MET A 105 0.88 -5.86 9.63
CA MET A 105 1.38 -4.60 10.19
C MET A 105 1.21 -4.54 11.72
N CYS A 106 0.10 -5.05 12.25
CA CYS A 106 -0.11 -5.19 13.69
C CYS A 106 0.89 -6.17 14.33
N ASP A 107 1.00 -7.38 13.78
CA ASP A 107 1.84 -8.46 14.32
C ASP A 107 3.33 -8.08 14.31
N LYS A 108 3.76 -7.28 13.32
CA LYS A 108 5.15 -6.77 13.23
C LYS A 108 5.36 -5.46 14.01
N GLY A 109 4.32 -4.87 14.58
CA GLY A 109 4.40 -3.63 15.35
C GLY A 109 4.80 -2.39 14.54
N ILE A 110 4.49 -2.37 13.23
CA ILE A 110 4.94 -1.29 12.32
C ILE A 110 3.89 -0.22 12.03
N LEU A 111 2.70 -0.27 12.64
CA LEU A 111 1.64 0.71 12.36
C LEU A 111 2.07 2.15 12.66
N ASP A 112 2.61 2.38 13.85
CA ASP A 112 3.02 3.73 14.25
C ASP A 112 4.27 4.17 13.49
N GLU A 113 5.19 3.25 13.20
CA GLU A 113 6.36 3.52 12.36
C GLU A 113 5.97 3.99 10.95
N LEU A 114 4.94 3.37 10.37
CA LEU A 114 4.37 3.79 9.08
C LEU A 114 3.73 5.18 9.17
N ARG A 115 2.94 5.44 10.22
CA ARG A 115 2.28 6.73 10.44
C ARG A 115 3.29 7.87 10.59
N GLU A 116 4.37 7.63 11.32
CA GLU A 116 5.42 8.61 11.63
C GLU A 116 6.51 8.70 10.55
N SER A 117 6.59 7.73 9.65
CA SER A 117 7.63 7.69 8.59
C SER A 117 7.61 8.95 7.74
N SER A 118 8.78 9.46 7.38
CA SER A 118 8.97 10.55 6.39
C SER A 118 9.17 10.04 4.96
N ALA A 119 9.23 8.73 4.76
CA ALA A 119 9.35 8.12 3.44
C ALA A 119 8.16 8.46 2.53
N VAL A 120 8.35 8.39 1.23
CA VAL A 120 7.24 8.32 0.28
C VAL A 120 6.47 7.02 0.54
N ILE A 121 5.15 7.09 0.69
CA ILE A 121 4.32 5.90 0.87
C ILE A 121 3.36 5.74 -0.30
N LEU A 122 3.44 4.60 -0.93
CA LEU A 122 2.61 4.21 -2.06
C LEU A 122 1.79 2.98 -1.66
N GLY A 123 0.52 2.96 -2.02
CA GLY A 123 -0.34 1.80 -1.80
C GLY A 123 -1.09 1.43 -3.07
N VAL A 124 -1.13 0.13 -3.41
CA VAL A 124 -1.90 -0.37 -4.54
C VAL A 124 -3.02 -1.30 -4.05
N SER A 125 -4.24 -1.11 -4.59
CA SER A 125 -5.41 -1.94 -4.26
C SER A 125 -5.62 -2.05 -2.74
N ALA A 126 -5.42 -3.21 -2.16
CA ALA A 126 -5.48 -3.45 -0.71
C ALA A 126 -4.58 -2.51 0.10
N GLY A 127 -3.36 -2.26 -0.39
CA GLY A 127 -2.44 -1.30 0.22
C GLY A 127 -3.00 0.12 0.25
N ALA A 128 -3.63 0.57 -0.84
CA ALA A 128 -4.30 1.86 -0.88
C ALA A 128 -5.52 1.91 0.08
N MET A 129 -6.26 0.81 0.20
CA MET A 129 -7.38 0.71 1.16
C MET A 129 -6.90 0.88 2.60
N ASN A 130 -5.81 0.23 2.98
CA ASN A 130 -5.24 0.34 4.33
C ASN A 130 -4.66 1.72 4.66
N MET A 131 -4.41 2.57 3.67
CA MET A 131 -3.98 3.96 3.89
C MET A 131 -5.14 4.87 4.34
N GLY A 132 -6.40 4.47 4.12
CA GLY A 132 -7.59 5.19 4.59
C GLY A 132 -7.88 4.98 6.09
N ASN A 133 -8.89 5.67 6.60
CA ASN A 133 -9.49 5.43 7.91
C ASN A 133 -10.93 5.96 7.94
N PRO A 134 -11.93 5.13 8.28
CA PRO A 134 -11.82 3.69 8.49
C PRO A 134 -11.57 2.92 7.19
N THR A 135 -11.03 1.71 7.31
CA THR A 135 -10.96 0.74 6.24
C THR A 135 -12.05 -0.31 6.42
N VAL A 136 -12.63 -0.83 5.33
CA VAL A 136 -13.70 -1.82 5.39
C VAL A 136 -13.38 -2.96 4.44
N ASP A 137 -13.40 -4.17 4.96
CA ASP A 137 -13.41 -5.37 4.13
C ASP A 137 -14.83 -5.64 3.61
N ILE A 138 -15.07 -5.31 2.35
CA ILE A 138 -16.38 -5.52 1.74
C ILE A 138 -16.56 -6.92 1.16
N TYR A 139 -15.54 -7.76 1.17
CA TYR A 139 -15.62 -9.12 0.64
C TYR A 139 -16.04 -10.14 1.70
N GLU A 140 -15.64 -9.93 2.96
CA GLU A 140 -15.86 -10.92 4.01
C GLU A 140 -16.79 -10.42 5.12
N THR A 141 -16.41 -9.38 5.84
CA THR A 141 -17.05 -9.05 7.13
C THR A 141 -17.94 -7.83 7.11
N LEU A 142 -17.78 -6.92 6.16
CA LEU A 142 -18.34 -5.56 6.17
C LEU A 142 -18.06 -4.78 7.46
N THR A 143 -17.10 -5.25 8.26
CA THR A 143 -16.76 -4.63 9.55
C THR A 143 -15.66 -3.60 9.33
N PRO A 144 -15.89 -2.33 9.72
CA PRO A 144 -14.83 -1.32 9.68
C PRO A 144 -13.71 -1.64 10.67
N TYR A 145 -12.49 -1.32 10.29
CA TYR A 145 -11.32 -1.34 11.17
C TYR A 145 -10.48 -0.07 10.96
N GLU A 146 -9.63 0.23 11.92
CA GLU A 146 -8.75 1.39 11.85
C GLU A 146 -7.62 1.11 10.85
N GLY A 147 -7.55 1.89 9.76
CA GLY A 147 -6.43 1.86 8.85
C GLY A 147 -5.27 2.73 9.30
N LEU A 148 -4.36 3.08 8.39
CA LEU A 148 -3.22 3.95 8.70
C LEU A 148 -3.60 5.41 8.93
N GLY A 149 -4.78 5.84 8.48
CA GLY A 149 -5.29 7.19 8.72
C GLY A 149 -4.60 8.28 7.90
N PHE A 150 -3.98 7.94 6.78
CA PHE A 150 -3.39 8.93 5.87
C PHE A 150 -4.44 9.73 5.10
N ALA A 151 -5.62 9.15 4.91
CA ALA A 151 -6.79 9.82 4.37
C ALA A 151 -7.99 9.52 5.27
N ASN A 152 -8.77 10.55 5.62
CA ASN A 152 -9.97 10.40 6.47
C ASN A 152 -11.20 10.00 5.64
N ILE A 153 -11.05 8.93 4.87
CA ILE A 153 -12.08 8.32 4.01
C ILE A 153 -11.82 6.82 3.91
N THR A 154 -12.88 6.07 3.62
CA THR A 154 -12.75 4.68 3.20
C THR A 154 -12.42 4.64 1.70
N ILE A 155 -11.41 3.88 1.33
CA ILE A 155 -10.97 3.72 -0.06
C ILE A 155 -11.37 2.33 -0.55
N LYS A 156 -11.96 2.28 -1.75
CA LYS A 156 -12.25 1.03 -2.46
C LYS A 156 -11.66 1.06 -3.86
N ALA A 157 -10.73 0.16 -4.11
CA ALA A 157 -10.09 -0.01 -5.42
C ALA A 157 -10.96 -0.84 -6.38
N HIS A 158 -10.56 -0.86 -7.66
CA HIS A 158 -11.13 -1.67 -8.74
C HIS A 158 -12.59 -1.34 -9.10
N TYR A 159 -12.92 -0.05 -9.18
CA TYR A 159 -14.20 0.35 -9.76
C TYR A 159 -14.12 0.31 -11.31
N PRO A 160 -15.15 -0.12 -12.06
CA PRO A 160 -16.48 -0.54 -11.59
C PRO A 160 -16.45 -1.92 -10.91
N LEU A 161 -17.31 -2.08 -9.91
CA LEU A 161 -17.49 -3.30 -9.15
C LEU A 161 -18.61 -4.15 -9.76
N GLU A 162 -18.59 -5.46 -9.50
CA GLU A 162 -19.74 -6.33 -9.74
C GLU A 162 -20.96 -5.86 -8.91
N GLU A 163 -22.18 -6.13 -9.39
CA GLU A 163 -23.40 -5.62 -8.76
C GLU A 163 -23.52 -6.00 -7.28
N GLU A 164 -23.12 -7.23 -6.92
CA GLU A 164 -23.15 -7.70 -5.53
C GLU A 164 -22.22 -6.89 -4.62
N LEU A 165 -20.99 -6.64 -5.07
CA LEU A 165 -20.02 -5.81 -4.34
C LEU A 165 -20.45 -4.35 -4.30
N LEU A 166 -21.09 -3.85 -5.36
CA LEU A 166 -21.63 -2.50 -5.38
C LEU A 166 -22.73 -2.30 -4.34
N GLN A 167 -23.59 -3.31 -4.10
CA GLN A 167 -24.59 -3.25 -3.02
C GLN A 167 -23.94 -3.20 -1.64
N SER A 168 -22.87 -3.98 -1.42
CA SER A 168 -22.09 -3.95 -0.17
C SER A 168 -21.45 -2.57 0.06
N VAL A 169 -20.88 -1.96 -0.98
CA VAL A 169 -20.33 -0.61 -0.91
C VAL A 169 -21.43 0.42 -0.61
N LYS A 170 -22.60 0.32 -1.22
CA LYS A 170 -23.75 1.21 -0.94
C LYS A 170 -24.20 1.11 0.52
N GLN A 171 -24.24 -0.09 1.08
CA GLN A 171 -24.57 -0.31 2.49
C GLN A 171 -23.55 0.41 3.40
N VAL A 172 -22.26 0.20 3.18
CA VAL A 172 -21.20 0.87 3.95
C VAL A 172 -21.25 2.39 3.79
N SER A 173 -21.51 2.89 2.57
CA SER A 173 -21.53 4.33 2.27
C SER A 173 -22.68 5.10 2.95
N MET A 174 -23.69 4.41 3.47
CA MET A 174 -24.74 5.05 4.29
C MET A 174 -24.22 5.52 5.65
N GLU A 175 -23.16 4.90 6.15
CA GLU A 175 -22.57 5.19 7.45
C GLU A 175 -21.20 5.86 7.35
N ILE A 176 -20.44 5.55 6.30
CA ILE A 176 -19.05 5.96 6.13
C ILE A 176 -18.82 6.47 4.70
N PRO A 177 -18.19 7.64 4.49
CA PRO A 177 -17.80 8.10 3.15
C PRO A 177 -16.86 7.12 2.46
N VAL A 178 -17.19 6.70 1.24
CA VAL A 178 -16.39 5.76 0.45
C VAL A 178 -15.89 6.42 -0.83
N CYS A 179 -14.58 6.36 -1.06
CA CYS A 179 -13.94 6.75 -2.31
C CYS A 179 -13.74 5.53 -3.20
N LEU A 180 -14.33 5.53 -4.39
CA LEU A 180 -14.15 4.49 -5.40
C LEU A 180 -13.00 4.89 -6.33
N MET A 181 -12.01 4.00 -6.49
CA MET A 181 -10.88 4.21 -7.39
C MET A 181 -10.96 3.26 -8.58
N THR A 182 -10.74 3.79 -9.78
CA THR A 182 -10.67 3.03 -11.05
C THR A 182 -9.28 2.48 -11.31
#